data_38570a8e9dddda7c89b15807490bccff
#
_entry.id   38570a8e9dddda7c89b15807490bccff
#
_cell.length_a   1.000
_cell.length_b   1.000
_cell.length_c   1.000
_cell.angle_alpha   90.00
_cell.angle_beta   90.00
_cell.angle_gamma   90.00
#
_symmetry.space_group_name_H-M   'P 1'
#
loop_
_entity.id
_entity.type
_entity.pdbx_description
1 polymer ?
#
loop_
_entity_poly.entity_id
_entity_poly.type
_entity_poly.pdbx_seq_one_letter_code
_entity_poly.pdbx_strand_id
1 'polypeptide(L)'
;MVLFYTLHTTKRRRNMKKQGFGTTKDGKEALLYTLSNKNGMEISVTDYGAHLVSVLVPDKDGKKRDVVLGFDSVTGYETDGSHFGATIGRNGNRIAGAAFELHGKTYQLAKNENNNNLHSGPDGYDYRLWKV
;
A
#
# COMPACT_ATOMS: atom_id res chain seq x y z
N MET A 1 -40.13 -10.97 26.00
CA MET A 1 -39.14 -10.03 26.56
C MET A 1 -37.90 -10.12 25.64
N VAL A 2 -37.80 -9.20 24.67
CA VAL A 2 -36.72 -9.18 23.66
C VAL A 2 -35.62 -8.27 24.18
N LEU A 3 -34.46 -8.83 24.48
CA LEU A 3 -33.29 -8.10 24.98
C LEU A 3 -32.57 -7.48 23.80
N PHE A 4 -32.71 -6.16 23.58
CA PHE A 4 -31.90 -5.41 22.63
C PHE A 4 -30.50 -5.22 23.21
N TYR A 5 -29.51 -5.97 22.69
CA TYR A 5 -28.10 -5.66 22.89
C TYR A 5 -27.74 -4.47 22.03
N THR A 6 -27.70 -3.28 22.63
CA THR A 6 -27.15 -2.10 22.02
C THR A 6 -25.62 -2.26 22.00
N LEU A 7 -25.07 -2.66 20.89
CA LEU A 7 -23.62 -2.62 20.64
C LEU A 7 -23.17 -1.15 20.66
N HIS A 8 -22.70 -0.70 21.81
CA HIS A 8 -21.95 0.55 21.91
C HIS A 8 -20.62 0.37 21.17
N THR A 9 -20.61 0.66 19.88
CA THR A 9 -19.37 0.88 19.15
C THR A 9 -18.76 2.19 19.64
N THR A 10 -17.93 2.13 20.68
CA THR A 10 -17.04 3.23 21.02
C THR A 10 -16.21 3.52 19.77
N LYS A 11 -16.53 4.61 19.06
CA LYS A 11 -15.67 5.18 18.02
C LYS A 11 -14.34 5.50 18.70
N ARG A 12 -13.40 4.56 18.70
CA ARG A 12 -12.00 4.86 19.01
C ARG A 12 -11.58 5.90 17.98
N ARG A 13 -11.41 7.15 18.40
CA ARG A 13 -10.74 8.17 17.59
C ARG A 13 -9.34 7.63 17.34
N ARG A 14 -9.14 7.04 16.17
CA ARG A 14 -7.80 6.68 15.70
C ARG A 14 -7.08 8.00 15.49
N ASN A 15 -5.94 8.18 16.14
CA ASN A 15 -5.06 9.32 15.87
C ASN A 15 -4.44 9.11 14.48
N MET A 16 -5.17 9.52 13.46
CA MET A 16 -4.72 9.51 12.07
C MET A 16 -4.41 10.94 11.67
N LYS A 17 -3.17 11.18 11.24
CA LYS A 17 -2.75 12.41 10.58
C LYS A 17 -2.78 12.21 9.09
N LYS A 18 -3.10 13.25 8.34
CA LYS A 18 -3.12 13.29 6.89
C LYS A 18 -2.29 14.47 6.42
N GLN A 19 -1.42 14.26 5.43
CA GLN A 19 -0.60 15.32 4.84
C GLN A 19 -0.36 15.06 3.35
N GLY A 20 0.03 16.09 2.58
CA GLY A 20 0.45 15.93 1.20
C GLY A 20 1.70 15.05 1.11
N PHE A 21 1.76 14.21 0.07
CA PHE A 21 2.89 13.32 -0.21
C PHE A 21 3.51 13.59 -1.58
N GLY A 22 3.04 14.62 -2.25
CA GLY A 22 3.48 15.06 -3.58
C GLY A 22 2.41 14.88 -4.64
N THR A 23 2.79 15.20 -5.88
CA THR A 23 1.92 15.10 -7.05
C THR A 23 2.44 14.01 -7.96
N THR A 24 1.56 13.13 -8.40
CA THR A 24 1.88 12.05 -9.35
C THR A 24 2.19 12.63 -10.73
N LYS A 25 2.87 11.86 -11.59
CA LYS A 25 3.19 12.28 -12.96
C LYS A 25 1.97 12.62 -13.82
N ASP A 26 0.80 12.11 -13.48
CA ASP A 26 -0.49 12.44 -14.13
C ASP A 26 -1.22 13.61 -13.44
N GLY A 27 -0.55 14.36 -12.56
CA GLY A 27 -1.01 15.60 -11.96
C GLY A 27 -1.97 15.44 -10.77
N LYS A 28 -2.12 14.24 -10.22
CA LYS A 28 -2.98 13.98 -9.06
C LYS A 28 -2.22 14.13 -7.76
N GLU A 29 -2.84 14.70 -6.74
CA GLU A 29 -2.28 14.78 -5.41
C GLU A 29 -2.28 13.38 -4.75
N ALA A 30 -1.12 12.97 -4.22
CA ALA A 30 -1.00 11.82 -3.35
C ALA A 30 -0.91 12.27 -1.89
N LEU A 31 -1.47 11.48 -0.99
CA LEU A 31 -1.58 11.79 0.43
C LEU A 31 -0.90 10.71 1.27
N LEU A 32 -0.33 11.15 2.40
CA LEU A 32 0.27 10.27 3.41
C LEU A 32 -0.62 10.25 4.66
N TYR A 33 -0.92 9.06 5.12
CA TYR A 33 -1.73 8.81 6.32
C TYR A 33 -0.86 8.18 7.39
N THR A 34 -0.72 8.86 8.53
CA THR A 34 0.05 8.35 9.66
C THR A 34 -0.89 7.95 10.79
N LEU A 35 -0.75 6.72 11.25
CA LEU A 35 -1.46 6.13 12.37
C LEU A 35 -0.49 5.91 13.52
N SER A 36 -0.88 6.28 14.74
CA SER A 36 -0.06 6.03 15.92
C SER A 36 -0.83 5.28 17.00
N ASN A 37 -0.13 4.46 17.76
CA ASN A 37 -0.67 3.77 18.93
C ASN A 37 -0.18 4.44 20.23
N LYS A 38 -0.80 4.04 21.35
CA LYS A 38 -0.46 4.56 22.69
C LYS A 38 0.95 4.20 23.17
N ASN A 39 1.59 3.22 22.53
CA ASN A 39 2.92 2.74 22.91
C ASN A 39 4.04 3.41 22.08
N GLY A 40 3.73 4.44 21.30
CA GLY A 40 4.69 5.21 20.53
C GLY A 40 5.04 4.65 19.15
N MET A 41 4.49 3.52 18.75
CA MET A 41 4.64 3.02 17.38
C MET A 41 3.82 3.87 16.41
N GLU A 42 4.39 4.17 15.24
CA GLU A 42 3.72 4.87 14.15
C GLU A 42 3.90 4.11 12.84
N ILE A 43 2.88 4.12 12.00
CA ILE A 43 2.95 3.64 10.63
C ILE A 43 2.45 4.72 9.68
N SER A 44 3.12 4.89 8.55
CA SER A 44 2.67 5.79 7.49
C SER A 44 2.41 5.01 6.21
N VAL A 45 1.25 5.27 5.59
CA VAL A 45 0.81 4.64 4.35
C VAL A 45 0.36 5.74 3.40
N THR A 46 0.79 5.69 2.15
CA THR A 46 0.28 6.60 1.12
C THR A 46 -0.93 6.01 0.42
N ASP A 47 -1.84 6.86 -0.09
CA ASP A 47 -2.95 6.42 -0.95
C ASP A 47 -2.48 6.06 -2.37
N TYR A 48 -1.27 6.44 -2.77
CA TYR A 48 -0.66 5.94 -3.99
C TYR A 48 -0.14 4.51 -3.75
N GLY A 49 -0.73 3.54 -4.43
CA GLY A 49 -0.37 2.12 -4.33
C GLY A 49 -0.60 1.48 -2.96
N ALA A 50 -1.20 2.21 -2.02
CA ALA A 50 -1.29 1.80 -0.61
C ALA A 50 0.07 1.33 -0.05
N HIS A 51 1.17 2.03 -0.46
CA HIS A 51 2.51 1.69 0.01
C HIS A 51 2.69 1.98 1.50
N LEU A 52 3.27 1.04 2.21
CA LEU A 52 3.77 1.22 3.57
C LEU A 52 5.07 2.04 3.48
N VAL A 53 4.99 3.33 3.84
CA VAL A 53 6.09 4.29 3.67
C VAL A 53 7.06 4.24 4.83
N SER A 54 6.55 4.12 6.07
CA SER A 54 7.39 4.05 7.27
C SER A 54 6.73 3.23 8.37
N VAL A 55 7.57 2.59 9.19
CA VAL A 55 7.17 1.92 10.45
C VAL A 55 8.13 2.37 11.53
N LEU A 56 7.71 3.33 12.35
CA LEU A 56 8.51 3.83 13.45
C LEU A 56 8.21 3.02 14.71
N VAL A 57 9.22 2.36 15.23
CA VAL A 57 9.16 1.59 16.48
C VAL A 57 10.12 2.18 17.51
N PRO A 58 9.74 2.23 18.80
CA PRO A 58 10.69 2.58 19.86
C PRO A 58 11.74 1.48 20.02
N ASP A 59 13.01 1.87 20.05
CA ASP A 59 14.11 0.98 20.43
C ASP A 59 14.17 0.78 21.98
N LYS A 60 15.18 0.04 22.47
CA LYS A 60 15.36 -0.21 23.90
C LYS A 60 15.54 1.07 24.74
N ASP A 61 15.98 2.17 24.12
CA ASP A 61 16.21 3.47 24.77
C ASP A 61 15.01 4.43 24.53
N GLY A 62 13.91 3.93 23.95
CA GLY A 62 12.71 4.72 23.63
C GLY A 62 12.84 5.61 22.40
N LYS A 63 13.95 5.56 21.66
CA LYS A 63 14.13 6.31 20.41
C LYS A 63 13.39 5.62 19.28
N LYS A 64 12.62 6.41 18.51
CA LYS A 64 11.93 5.89 17.32
C LYS A 64 12.93 5.57 16.20
N ARG A 65 12.79 4.39 15.63
CA ARG A 65 13.56 3.90 14.48
C ARG A 65 12.59 3.48 13.38
N ASP A 66 12.87 3.92 12.16
CA ASP A 66 12.18 3.36 11.00
C ASP A 66 12.79 2.00 10.68
N VAL A 67 11.93 1.01 10.49
CA VAL A 67 12.35 -0.39 10.24
C VAL A 67 11.95 -0.89 8.87
N VAL A 68 11.50 -0.01 7.97
CA VAL A 68 11.19 -0.33 6.58
C VAL A 68 11.93 0.61 5.63
N LEU A 69 12.07 0.18 4.38
CA LEU A 69 12.59 1.02 3.30
C LEU A 69 11.41 1.72 2.60
N GLY A 70 11.62 2.98 2.22
CA GLY A 70 10.63 3.78 1.52
C GLY A 70 11.22 5.07 0.96
N PHE A 71 10.37 5.90 0.37
CA PHE A 71 10.73 7.19 -0.22
C PHE A 71 9.95 8.31 0.48
N ASP A 72 10.51 9.52 0.45
CA ASP A 72 9.95 10.71 1.12
C ASP A 72 8.83 11.39 0.30
N SER A 73 8.57 10.92 -0.91
CA SER A 73 7.52 11.45 -1.80
C SER A 73 7.00 10.41 -2.77
N VAL A 74 5.84 10.68 -3.36
CA VAL A 74 5.23 9.82 -4.39
C VAL A 74 6.13 9.62 -5.60
N THR A 75 6.95 10.62 -5.96
CA THR A 75 7.87 10.54 -7.11
C THR A 75 8.85 9.37 -6.98
N GLY A 76 9.36 9.09 -5.78
CA GLY A 76 10.23 7.93 -5.56
C GLY A 76 9.52 6.61 -5.90
N TYR A 77 8.27 6.47 -5.49
CA TYR A 77 7.47 5.27 -5.78
C TYR A 77 7.06 5.14 -7.25
N GLU A 78 6.95 6.25 -7.99
CA GLU A 78 6.66 6.22 -9.43
C GLU A 78 7.86 5.89 -10.30
N THR A 79 9.07 6.16 -9.81
CA THR A 79 10.32 6.03 -10.60
C THR A 79 11.14 4.82 -10.23
N ASP A 80 11.01 4.32 -9.02
CA ASP A 80 11.74 3.15 -8.53
C ASP A 80 10.92 1.87 -8.72
N GLY A 81 11.53 0.85 -9.31
CA GLY A 81 10.89 -0.45 -9.55
C GLY A 81 11.05 -1.46 -8.41
N SER A 82 11.49 -1.04 -7.21
CA SER A 82 11.77 -1.94 -6.09
C SER A 82 10.53 -2.48 -5.38
N HIS A 83 9.36 -1.87 -5.61
CA HIS A 83 8.09 -2.20 -4.95
C HIS A 83 8.15 -2.10 -3.42
N PHE A 84 8.97 -1.23 -2.83
CA PHE A 84 9.07 -1.05 -1.39
C PHE A 84 7.70 -0.74 -0.76
N GLY A 85 7.30 -1.57 0.23
CA GLY A 85 6.05 -1.42 0.94
C GLY A 85 4.77 -1.57 0.09
N ALA A 86 4.88 -1.97 -1.17
CA ALA A 86 3.79 -1.99 -2.14
C ALA A 86 2.66 -2.96 -1.76
N THR A 87 1.41 -2.55 -2.00
CA THR A 87 0.27 -3.46 -1.99
C THR A 87 0.15 -4.13 -3.35
N ILE A 88 0.72 -5.33 -3.46
CA ILE A 88 0.74 -6.10 -4.71
C ILE A 88 -0.61 -6.78 -4.94
N GLY A 89 -1.11 -6.71 -6.17
CA GLY A 89 -2.37 -7.36 -6.57
C GLY A 89 -2.81 -7.04 -8.01
N ARG A 90 -3.70 -7.90 -8.56
CA ARG A 90 -4.40 -9.06 -7.96
C ARG A 90 -3.49 -10.27 -7.71
N ASN A 91 -2.56 -10.58 -8.64
CA ASN A 91 -1.60 -11.66 -8.48
C ASN A 91 -0.24 -11.10 -8.07
N GLY A 92 0.42 -11.80 -7.16
CA GLY A 92 1.80 -11.53 -6.78
C GLY A 92 2.75 -12.44 -7.54
N ASN A 93 4.03 -12.02 -7.61
CA ASN A 93 5.10 -12.74 -8.28
C ASN A 93 4.81 -12.97 -9.78
N ARG A 94 5.34 -14.04 -10.39
CA ARG A 94 5.39 -14.25 -11.84
C ARG A 94 4.34 -15.22 -12.34
N ILE A 95 3.75 -14.85 -13.50
CA ILE A 95 3.00 -15.80 -14.33
C ILE A 95 3.83 -16.00 -15.59
N ALA A 96 4.35 -17.23 -15.76
CA ALA A 96 5.22 -17.60 -16.87
C ALA A 96 4.49 -17.42 -18.22
N GLY A 97 5.20 -16.88 -19.21
CA GLY A 97 4.64 -16.59 -20.51
C GLY A 97 3.54 -15.52 -20.53
N ALA A 98 3.26 -14.87 -19.39
CA ALA A 98 2.19 -13.91 -19.22
C ALA A 98 0.82 -14.44 -19.68
N ALA A 99 0.54 -15.72 -19.44
CA ALA A 99 -0.73 -16.35 -19.81
C ALA A 99 -1.09 -17.45 -18.83
N PHE A 100 -2.39 -17.67 -18.67
CA PHE A 100 -2.92 -18.83 -17.93
C PHE A 100 -4.24 -19.29 -18.53
N GLU A 101 -4.58 -20.54 -18.29
CA GLU A 101 -5.87 -21.11 -18.69
C GLU A 101 -6.78 -21.23 -17.47
N LEU A 102 -8.04 -20.86 -17.65
CA LEU A 102 -9.08 -21.04 -16.65
C LEU A 102 -10.40 -21.37 -17.32
N HIS A 103 -11.02 -22.48 -16.94
CA HIS A 103 -12.28 -22.98 -17.51
C HIS A 103 -12.23 -23.12 -19.04
N GLY A 104 -11.13 -23.64 -19.60
CA GLY A 104 -10.92 -23.82 -21.02
C GLY A 104 -10.73 -22.54 -21.83
N LYS A 105 -10.54 -21.39 -21.16
CA LYS A 105 -10.25 -20.10 -21.78
C LYS A 105 -8.85 -19.64 -21.40
N THR A 106 -8.06 -19.27 -22.41
CA THR A 106 -6.73 -18.67 -22.20
C THR A 106 -6.87 -17.17 -21.95
N TYR A 107 -6.25 -16.70 -20.88
CA TYR A 107 -6.15 -15.28 -20.53
C TYR A 107 -4.74 -14.81 -20.79
N GLN A 108 -4.60 -13.78 -21.65
CA GLN A 108 -3.34 -13.12 -21.93
C GLN A 108 -3.19 -11.92 -20.99
N LEU A 109 -2.00 -11.79 -20.40
CA LEU A 109 -1.62 -10.71 -19.48
C LEU A 109 -0.55 -9.83 -20.12
N ALA A 110 -0.34 -8.64 -19.55
CA ALA A 110 0.77 -7.79 -19.95
C ALA A 110 2.12 -8.45 -19.62
N LYS A 111 3.07 -8.38 -20.54
CA LYS A 111 4.47 -8.78 -20.33
C LYS A 111 5.23 -7.58 -19.83
N ASN A 112 5.53 -7.52 -18.54
CA ASN A 112 6.24 -6.42 -17.91
C ASN A 112 7.60 -6.83 -17.31
N GLU A 113 7.91 -8.13 -17.37
CA GLU A 113 9.21 -8.66 -16.98
C GLU A 113 9.63 -9.76 -17.94
N ASN A 114 10.45 -9.42 -18.93
CA ASN A 114 10.80 -10.29 -20.06
C ASN A 114 9.52 -10.85 -20.74
N ASN A 115 9.35 -12.17 -20.74
CA ASN A 115 8.15 -12.84 -21.30
C ASN A 115 7.08 -13.10 -20.24
N ASN A 116 7.27 -12.69 -18.99
CA ASN A 116 6.39 -12.99 -17.88
C ASN A 116 5.50 -11.79 -17.52
N ASN A 117 4.41 -12.08 -16.80
CA ASN A 117 3.70 -11.08 -16.02
C ASN A 117 4.24 -11.10 -14.59
N LEU A 118 4.71 -9.96 -14.09
CA LEU A 118 5.17 -9.78 -12.72
C LEU A 118 4.21 -8.83 -12.00
N HIS A 119 3.74 -9.23 -10.82
CA HIS A 119 2.96 -8.39 -9.90
C HIS A 119 1.74 -7.71 -10.53
N SER A 120 1.02 -8.43 -11.40
CA SER A 120 -0.16 -7.96 -12.15
C SER A 120 0.15 -7.00 -13.31
N GLY A 121 1.43 -6.73 -13.61
CA GLY A 121 1.83 -5.89 -14.73
C GLY A 121 1.69 -4.38 -14.45
N PRO A 122 1.66 -3.55 -15.50
CA PRO A 122 1.72 -2.09 -15.37
C PRO A 122 0.49 -1.47 -14.70
N ASP A 123 -0.61 -2.21 -14.61
CA ASP A 123 -1.87 -1.77 -13.98
C ASP A 123 -2.07 -2.37 -12.59
N GLY A 124 -1.00 -2.77 -11.92
CA GLY A 124 -1.00 -3.30 -10.56
C GLY A 124 -1.62 -2.35 -9.53
N TYR A 125 -1.92 -2.87 -8.36
CA TYR A 125 -2.51 -2.08 -7.28
C TYR A 125 -1.55 -1.03 -6.72
N ASP A 126 -0.27 -1.26 -6.84
CA ASP A 126 0.82 -0.39 -6.42
C ASP A 126 0.99 0.89 -7.27
N TYR A 127 0.32 0.96 -8.42
CA TYR A 127 0.31 2.16 -9.28
C TYR A 127 -1.01 2.97 -9.22
N ARG A 128 -1.92 2.64 -8.31
CA ARG A 128 -3.25 3.26 -8.24
C ARG A 128 -3.37 4.20 -7.05
N LEU A 129 -4.11 5.30 -7.25
CA LEU A 129 -4.60 6.09 -6.12
C LEU A 129 -5.82 5.40 -5.51
N TRP A 130 -5.75 5.13 -4.21
CA TRP A 130 -6.80 4.50 -3.44
C TRP A 130 -7.67 5.54 -2.74
N LYS A 131 -8.94 5.23 -2.60
CA LYS A 131 -9.85 6.06 -1.80
C LYS A 131 -9.78 5.63 -0.34
N VAL A 132 -9.43 6.57 0.54
CA VAL A 132 -9.30 6.38 1.99
C VAL A 132 -10.47 7.04 2.74
#